data_968fafbee0c1f3806fb2173247751b68
#
_entry.id   968fafbee0c1f3806fb2173247751b68
#
_cell.length_a   1.000
_cell.length_b   1.000
_cell.length_c   1.000
_cell.angle_alpha   90.00
_cell.angle_beta   90.00
_cell.angle_gamma   90.00
#
_symmetry.space_group_name_H-M   'P 1'
#
loop_
_entity.id
_entity.type
_entity.pdbx_description
1 polymer ?
#
loop_
_entity_poly.entity_id
_entity_poly.type
_entity_poly.pdbx_seq_one_letter_code
_entity_poly.pdbx_strand_id
1 'polypeptide(L)'
;MKADLARLCAALLGLVVCAAAQDLAPTLLGAKPPLLLIFGCLAGIPTAIVAGLFTDALGALPFGCSALFFLAVALFVRLARPAALVGVMLAAGLYQLWIALWGDATLSFRPFLGALAAAAVLAPFMLALLRLTRRRIGIDVKGDTSR
;
A
#
# COMPACT_ATOMS: atom_id res chain seq x y z
N MET A 1 -4.43 1.03 -25.17
CA MET A 1 -3.04 0.57 -25.13
C MET A 1 -2.10 1.61 -24.50
N LYS A 2 -1.94 2.84 -25.05
CA LYS A 2 -1.05 3.88 -24.47
C LYS A 2 -1.46 4.31 -23.05
N ALA A 3 -2.77 4.48 -22.78
CA ALA A 3 -3.28 4.86 -21.47
C ALA A 3 -3.06 3.79 -20.38
N ASP A 4 -3.14 2.52 -20.76
CA ASP A 4 -2.93 1.41 -19.82
C ASP A 4 -1.45 1.25 -19.48
N LEU A 5 -0.57 1.45 -20.46
CA LEU A 5 0.87 1.48 -20.27
C LEU A 5 1.27 2.63 -19.32
N ALA A 6 0.72 3.84 -19.54
CA ALA A 6 0.97 4.99 -18.66
C ALA A 6 0.51 4.73 -17.21
N ARG A 7 -0.66 4.09 -17.02
CA ARG A 7 -1.15 3.69 -15.68
C ARG A 7 -0.23 2.66 -15.04
N LEU A 8 0.24 1.67 -15.79
CA LEU A 8 1.18 0.67 -15.30
C LEU A 8 2.51 1.32 -14.89
N CYS A 9 3.09 2.16 -15.74
CA CYS A 9 4.32 2.88 -15.43
C CYS A 9 4.16 3.77 -14.18
N ALA A 10 3.04 4.49 -14.06
CA ALA A 10 2.76 5.31 -12.88
C ALA A 10 2.61 4.47 -11.60
N ALA A 11 1.98 3.30 -11.68
CA ALA A 11 1.86 2.39 -10.54
C ALA A 11 3.23 1.82 -10.13
N LEU A 12 4.04 1.39 -11.08
CA LEU A 12 5.39 0.87 -10.81
C LEU A 12 6.30 1.97 -10.22
N LEU A 13 6.28 3.16 -10.78
CA LEU A 13 7.02 4.29 -10.23
C LEU A 13 6.57 4.61 -8.81
N GLY A 14 5.26 4.62 -8.57
CA GLY A 14 4.69 4.82 -7.23
C GLY A 14 5.16 3.78 -6.23
N LEU A 15 5.24 2.50 -6.63
CA LEU A 15 5.76 1.42 -5.78
C LEU A 15 7.23 1.64 -5.43
N VAL A 16 8.07 1.99 -6.40
CA VAL A 16 9.50 2.24 -6.18
C VAL A 16 9.70 3.43 -5.24
N VAL A 17 8.95 4.52 -5.45
CA VAL A 17 9.00 5.71 -4.57
C VAL A 17 8.54 5.35 -3.15
N CYS A 18 7.44 4.60 -3.01
CA CYS A 18 6.95 4.16 -1.70
C CYS A 18 7.95 3.23 -1.00
N ALA A 19 8.61 2.32 -1.72
CA ALA A 19 9.63 1.45 -1.17
C ALA A 19 10.83 2.24 -0.64
N ALA A 20 11.36 3.15 -1.46
CA ALA A 20 12.47 4.01 -1.07
C ALA A 20 12.10 4.90 0.13
N ALA A 21 10.91 5.51 0.11
CA ALA A 21 10.42 6.32 1.21
C ALA A 21 10.22 5.51 2.50
N GLN A 22 9.72 4.28 2.39
CA GLN A 22 9.55 3.38 3.53
C GLN A 22 10.89 2.99 4.14
N ASP A 23 11.91 2.79 3.31
CA ASP A 23 13.25 2.39 3.80
C ASP A 23 13.98 3.56 4.47
N LEU A 24 13.81 4.77 3.96
CA LEU A 24 14.37 6.00 4.51
C LEU A 24 13.60 6.54 5.73
N ALA A 25 12.34 6.12 5.90
CA ALA A 25 11.49 6.65 6.98
C ALA A 25 11.98 6.19 8.36
N PRO A 26 11.91 7.09 9.36
CA PRO A 26 12.21 6.73 10.74
C PRO A 26 11.20 5.70 11.27
N THR A 27 11.66 4.82 12.15
CA THR A 27 10.77 3.88 12.84
C THR A 27 9.93 4.59 13.89
N LEU A 28 8.63 4.38 13.87
CA LEU A 28 7.70 4.86 14.88
C LEU A 28 7.33 3.70 15.81
N LEU A 29 7.69 3.80 17.09
CA LEU A 29 7.46 2.75 18.10
C LEU A 29 8.02 1.36 17.68
N GLY A 30 9.09 1.34 16.88
CA GLY A 30 9.70 0.10 16.39
C GLY A 30 9.13 -0.44 15.09
N ALA A 31 8.15 0.25 14.47
CA ALA A 31 7.63 -0.09 13.15
C ALA A 31 8.04 0.96 12.11
N LYS A 32 8.39 0.52 10.91
CA LYS A 32 8.48 1.40 9.74
C LYS A 32 7.07 1.71 9.23
N PRO A 33 6.81 2.91 8.70
CA PRO A 33 5.51 3.24 8.12
C PRO A 33 5.21 2.33 6.92
N PRO A 34 4.05 1.67 6.87
CA PRO A 34 3.74 0.66 5.85
C PRO A 34 3.26 1.28 4.53
N LEU A 35 4.12 2.08 3.87
CA LEU A 35 3.78 2.83 2.66
C LEU A 35 3.42 1.92 1.49
N LEU A 36 4.15 0.80 1.30
CA LEU A 36 3.87 -0.18 0.25
C LEU A 36 2.49 -0.83 0.42
N LEU A 37 2.11 -1.18 1.66
CA LEU A 37 0.79 -1.71 1.97
C LEU A 37 -0.31 -0.71 1.62
N ILE A 38 -0.17 0.53 2.12
CA ILE A 38 -1.17 1.59 1.93
C ILE A 38 -1.34 1.90 0.45
N PHE A 39 -0.24 2.16 -0.26
CA PHE A 39 -0.27 2.48 -1.67
C PHE A 39 -0.81 1.31 -2.50
N GLY A 40 -0.29 0.10 -2.28
CA GLY A 40 -0.69 -1.10 -3.02
C GLY A 40 -2.18 -1.38 -2.89
N CYS A 41 -2.72 -1.37 -1.66
CA CYS A 41 -4.13 -1.65 -1.42
C CYS A 41 -5.07 -0.56 -1.96
N LEU A 42 -4.69 0.71 -1.89
CA LEU A 42 -5.50 1.82 -2.41
C LEU A 42 -5.41 1.97 -3.93
N ALA A 43 -4.29 1.61 -4.55
CA ALA A 43 -4.11 1.67 -5.99
C ALA A 43 -4.88 0.58 -6.75
N GLY A 44 -5.03 -0.61 -6.15
CA GLY A 44 -5.84 -1.72 -6.68
C GLY A 44 -5.22 -3.09 -6.49
N ILE A 45 -5.98 -4.14 -6.81
CA ILE A 45 -5.58 -5.54 -6.58
C ILE A 45 -4.23 -5.90 -7.23
N PRO A 46 -3.99 -5.63 -8.53
CA PRO A 46 -2.71 -5.98 -9.15
C PRO A 46 -1.53 -5.27 -8.45
N THR A 47 -1.72 -4.00 -8.09
CA THR A 47 -0.69 -3.20 -7.41
C THR A 47 -0.42 -3.73 -5.99
N ALA A 48 -1.45 -4.22 -5.29
CA ALA A 48 -1.31 -4.83 -3.97
C ALA A 48 -0.47 -6.11 -4.03
N ILE A 49 -0.70 -6.98 -5.01
CA ILE A 49 0.08 -8.21 -5.19
C ILE A 49 1.55 -7.86 -5.44
N VAL A 50 1.82 -6.96 -6.39
CA VAL A 50 3.19 -6.54 -6.71
C VAL A 50 3.87 -5.87 -5.52
N ALA A 51 3.14 -5.01 -4.78
CA ALA A 51 3.65 -4.38 -3.56
C ALA A 51 4.03 -5.41 -2.49
N GLY A 52 3.20 -6.44 -2.30
CA GLY A 52 3.46 -7.52 -1.36
C GLY A 52 4.68 -8.37 -1.75
N LEU A 53 4.80 -8.74 -3.04
CA LEU A 53 5.97 -9.45 -3.56
C LEU A 53 7.24 -8.61 -3.41
N PHE A 54 7.14 -7.30 -3.62
CA PHE A 54 8.26 -6.37 -3.45
C PHE A 54 8.68 -6.28 -1.98
N THR A 55 7.71 -6.26 -1.06
CA THR A 55 7.96 -6.28 0.38
C THR A 55 8.65 -7.56 0.81
N ASP A 56 8.23 -8.72 0.29
CA ASP A 56 8.86 -10.01 0.58
C ASP A 56 10.29 -10.08 0.02
N ALA A 57 10.52 -9.51 -1.16
CA ALA A 57 11.87 -9.47 -1.78
C ALA A 57 12.84 -8.57 -1.00
N LEU A 58 12.35 -7.51 -0.36
CA LEU A 58 13.15 -6.60 0.46
C LEU A 58 13.25 -7.05 1.93
N GLY A 59 12.36 -7.94 2.36
CA GLY A 59 12.27 -8.43 3.73
C GLY A 59 12.87 -9.83 3.94
N ALA A 60 12.78 -10.32 5.17
CA ALA A 60 13.20 -11.67 5.55
C ALA A 60 12.04 -12.68 5.57
N LEU A 61 10.87 -12.32 5.05
CA LEU A 61 9.70 -13.18 5.02
C LEU A 61 9.75 -14.18 3.86
N PRO A 62 9.10 -15.34 3.98
CA PRO A 62 8.93 -16.26 2.86
C PRO A 62 8.22 -15.57 1.70
N PHE A 63 8.71 -15.81 0.49
CA PHE A 63 8.19 -15.15 -0.72
C PHE A 63 6.71 -15.48 -0.93
N GLY A 64 5.88 -14.45 -1.07
CA GLY A 64 4.43 -14.55 -1.26
C GLY A 64 3.60 -14.30 0.01
N CYS A 65 4.19 -14.33 1.21
CA CYS A 65 3.46 -14.12 2.46
C CYS A 65 2.83 -12.72 2.55
N SER A 66 3.60 -11.67 2.25
CA SER A 66 3.06 -10.30 2.22
C SER A 66 2.12 -10.09 1.04
N ALA A 67 2.36 -10.75 -0.10
CA ALA A 67 1.48 -10.67 -1.25
C ALA A 67 0.07 -11.22 -0.94
N LEU A 68 -0.03 -12.34 -0.24
CA LEU A 68 -1.30 -12.91 0.21
C LEU A 68 -2.03 -11.96 1.17
N PHE A 69 -1.31 -11.41 2.14
CA PHE A 69 -1.89 -10.45 3.08
C PHE A 69 -2.40 -9.19 2.37
N PHE A 70 -1.59 -8.61 1.48
CA PHE A 70 -1.96 -7.40 0.73
C PHE A 70 -3.13 -7.65 -0.22
N LEU A 71 -3.20 -8.83 -0.83
CA LEU A 71 -4.33 -9.25 -1.65
C LEU A 71 -5.62 -9.30 -0.83
N ALA A 72 -5.59 -9.93 0.34
CA ALA A 72 -6.74 -10.02 1.23
C ALA A 72 -7.24 -8.61 1.65
N VAL A 73 -6.33 -7.72 2.01
CA VAL A 73 -6.65 -6.32 2.35
C VAL A 73 -7.23 -5.57 1.14
N ALA A 74 -6.66 -5.72 -0.05
CA ALA A 74 -7.14 -5.05 -1.26
C ALA A 74 -8.54 -5.53 -1.66
N LEU A 75 -8.83 -6.81 -1.48
CA LEU A 75 -10.17 -7.38 -1.66
C LEU A 75 -11.16 -6.79 -0.65
N PHE A 76 -10.78 -6.73 0.64
CA PHE A 76 -11.59 -6.11 1.68
C PHE A 76 -11.89 -4.63 1.36
N VAL A 77 -10.87 -3.85 0.99
CA VAL A 77 -11.00 -2.44 0.60
C VAL A 77 -11.97 -2.27 -0.59
N ARG A 78 -11.94 -3.21 -1.54
CA ARG A 78 -12.84 -3.19 -2.70
C ARG A 78 -14.29 -3.50 -2.32
N LEU A 79 -14.52 -4.42 -1.40
CA LEU A 79 -15.84 -4.85 -0.93
C LEU A 79 -16.45 -3.81 0.03
N ALA A 80 -15.65 -3.32 0.98
CA ALA A 80 -16.05 -2.41 2.04
C ALA A 80 -15.68 -0.95 1.73
N ARG A 81 -16.08 -0.44 0.56
CA ARG A 81 -15.73 0.93 0.09
C ARG A 81 -15.86 2.04 1.12
N PRO A 82 -16.98 2.17 1.90
CA PRO A 82 -17.10 3.22 2.88
C PRO A 82 -16.11 3.09 4.05
N ALA A 83 -15.70 1.87 4.39
CA ALA A 83 -14.76 1.58 5.47
C ALA A 83 -13.32 1.36 4.97
N ALA A 84 -13.03 1.63 3.69
CA ALA A 84 -11.75 1.32 3.07
C ALA A 84 -10.54 1.92 3.82
N LEU A 85 -10.65 3.18 4.25
CA LEU A 85 -9.56 3.83 5.00
C LEU A 85 -9.34 3.15 6.35
N VAL A 86 -10.41 2.90 7.10
CA VAL A 86 -10.33 2.22 8.40
C VAL A 86 -9.76 0.81 8.22
N GLY A 87 -10.18 0.10 7.17
CA GLY A 87 -9.65 -1.21 6.82
C GLY A 87 -8.16 -1.21 6.54
N VAL A 88 -7.65 -0.25 5.79
CA VAL A 88 -6.21 -0.11 5.51
C VAL A 88 -5.43 0.25 6.78
N MET A 89 -5.97 1.11 7.64
CA MET A 89 -5.34 1.47 8.90
C MET A 89 -5.21 0.26 9.84
N LEU A 90 -6.30 -0.49 10.02
CA LEU A 90 -6.29 -1.72 10.82
C LEU A 90 -5.36 -2.77 10.21
N ALA A 91 -5.36 -2.92 8.88
CA ALA A 91 -4.47 -3.84 8.18
C ALA A 91 -3.00 -3.49 8.40
N ALA A 92 -2.65 -2.21 8.46
CA ALA A 92 -1.28 -1.79 8.74
C ALA A 92 -0.80 -2.26 10.14
N GLY A 93 -1.67 -2.17 11.15
CA GLY A 93 -1.39 -2.73 12.46
C GLY A 93 -1.32 -4.26 12.43
N LEU A 94 -2.32 -4.93 11.84
CA LEU A 94 -2.38 -6.39 11.74
C LEU A 94 -1.20 -6.96 10.94
N TYR A 95 -0.65 -6.22 10.00
CA TYR A 95 0.53 -6.62 9.26
C TYR A 95 1.76 -6.80 10.17
N GLN A 96 1.90 -6.02 11.24
CA GLN A 96 2.97 -6.21 12.23
C GLN A 96 2.81 -7.55 12.97
N LEU A 97 1.57 -7.94 13.29
CA LEU A 97 1.30 -9.25 13.88
C LEU A 97 1.56 -10.37 12.87
N TRP A 98 1.19 -10.15 11.61
CA TRP A 98 1.48 -11.09 10.52
C TRP A 98 2.98 -11.36 10.36
N ILE A 99 3.79 -10.30 10.35
CA ILE A 99 5.26 -10.43 10.31
C ILE A 99 5.79 -11.20 11.52
N ALA A 100 5.27 -10.92 12.72
CA ALA A 100 5.70 -11.59 13.94
C ALA A 100 5.35 -13.09 13.96
N LEU A 101 4.28 -13.51 13.29
CA LEU A 101 3.89 -14.92 13.17
C LEU A 101 4.84 -15.72 12.26
N TRP A 102 5.41 -15.08 11.24
CA TRP A 102 6.28 -15.74 10.26
C TRP A 102 7.78 -15.52 10.53
N GLY A 103 8.11 -14.49 11.28
CA GLY A 103 9.48 -14.18 11.63
C GLY A 103 9.64 -14.34 13.14
N ASP A 104 10.43 -15.24 13.67
CA ASP A 104 10.67 -15.54 15.09
C ASP A 104 10.79 -14.32 16.04
N ALA A 105 10.02 -13.26 15.73
CA ALA A 105 9.99 -12.02 16.47
C ALA A 105 9.03 -12.11 17.67
N THR A 106 9.45 -11.58 18.79
CA THR A 106 8.59 -11.47 19.97
C THR A 106 7.36 -10.61 19.66
N LEU A 107 6.17 -11.15 19.89
CA LEU A 107 4.91 -10.41 19.77
C LEU A 107 4.94 -9.19 20.68
N SER A 108 5.11 -8.02 20.09
CA SER A 108 5.12 -6.74 20.81
C SER A 108 3.96 -5.87 20.30
N PHE A 109 3.23 -5.25 21.22
CA PHE A 109 2.12 -4.37 20.87
C PHE A 109 2.56 -2.99 20.39
N ARG A 110 3.81 -2.60 20.69
CA ARG A 110 4.36 -1.30 20.29
C ARG A 110 4.44 -1.11 18.76
N PRO A 111 5.00 -2.04 17.97
CA PRO A 111 5.02 -1.91 16.51
C PRO A 111 3.61 -1.86 15.90
N PHE A 112 2.65 -2.60 16.46
CA PHE A 112 1.25 -2.54 16.04
C PHE A 112 0.69 -1.13 16.15
N LEU A 113 0.84 -0.48 17.32
CA LEU A 113 0.38 0.89 17.53
C LEU A 113 1.13 1.89 16.65
N GLY A 114 2.44 1.70 16.45
CA GLY A 114 3.25 2.55 15.58
C GLY A 114 2.79 2.50 14.12
N ALA A 115 2.55 1.30 13.59
CA ALA A 115 2.05 1.11 12.24
C ALA A 115 0.63 1.67 12.06
N LEU A 116 -0.25 1.46 13.04
CA LEU A 116 -1.60 2.01 13.04
C LEU A 116 -1.60 3.55 13.03
N ALA A 117 -0.79 4.18 13.89
CA ALA A 117 -0.67 5.63 13.96
C ALA A 117 -0.09 6.22 12.66
N ALA A 118 0.96 5.60 12.11
CA ALA A 118 1.53 6.00 10.82
C ALA A 118 0.49 5.89 9.69
N ALA A 119 -0.26 4.79 9.64
CA ALA A 119 -1.29 4.58 8.63
C ALA A 119 -2.46 5.58 8.78
N ALA A 120 -2.83 5.98 10.00
CA ALA A 120 -3.88 6.96 10.25
C ALA A 120 -3.59 8.32 9.59
N VAL A 121 -2.33 8.71 9.54
CA VAL A 121 -1.90 9.96 8.90
C VAL A 121 -1.67 9.75 7.39
N LEU A 122 -1.01 8.66 7.01
CA LEU A 122 -0.55 8.44 5.63
C LEU A 122 -1.65 7.95 4.70
N ALA A 123 -2.61 7.14 5.17
CA ALA A 123 -3.65 6.58 4.30
C ALA A 123 -4.59 7.65 3.70
N PRO A 124 -5.12 8.64 4.44
CA PRO A 124 -5.92 9.70 3.86
C PRO A 124 -5.12 10.59 2.90
N PHE A 125 -3.85 10.89 3.22
CA PHE A 125 -2.96 11.64 2.35
C PHE A 125 -2.71 10.91 1.03
N MET A 126 -2.39 9.62 1.10
CA MET A 126 -2.15 8.76 -0.07
C MET A 126 -3.41 8.63 -0.94
N LEU A 127 -4.58 8.50 -0.30
CA LEU A 127 -5.86 8.46 -1.02
C LEU A 127 -6.15 9.77 -1.74
N ALA A 128 -5.87 10.91 -1.11
CA ALA A 128 -6.02 12.22 -1.74
C ALA A 128 -5.09 12.36 -2.95
N LEU A 129 -3.83 11.96 -2.81
CA LEU A 129 -2.83 11.97 -3.90
C LEU A 129 -3.27 11.10 -5.07
N LEU A 130 -3.73 9.86 -4.81
CA LEU A 130 -4.23 8.96 -5.84
C LEU A 130 -5.47 9.50 -6.56
N ARG A 131 -6.37 10.18 -5.84
CA ARG A 131 -7.55 10.83 -6.44
C ARG A 131 -7.14 11.99 -7.36
N LEU A 132 -6.19 12.80 -6.96
CA LEU A 132 -5.68 13.91 -7.77
C LEU A 132 -5.01 13.40 -9.05
N THR A 133 -4.18 12.36 -8.93
CA THR A 133 -3.50 11.74 -10.08
C THR A 133 -4.50 11.15 -11.06
N ARG A 134 -5.52 10.42 -10.57
CA ARG A 134 -6.58 9.85 -11.42
C ARG A 134 -7.40 10.93 -12.14
N ARG A 135 -7.67 12.06 -11.50
CA ARG A 135 -8.38 13.19 -12.13
C ARG A 135 -7.57 13.80 -13.27
N ARG A 136 -6.28 14.02 -13.09
CA ARG A 136 -5.40 14.57 -14.13
C ARG A 136 -5.30 13.65 -15.35
N ILE A 137 -5.10 12.36 -15.15
CA ILE A 137 -5.04 11.37 -16.24
C ILE A 137 -6.38 11.27 -16.98
N GLY A 138 -7.52 11.44 -16.31
CA GLY A 138 -8.86 11.41 -16.90
C GLY A 138 -9.21 12.65 -17.73
N ILE A 139 -8.60 13.81 -17.44
CA ILE A 139 -8.83 15.05 -18.19
C ILE A 139 -8.13 15.00 -19.57
N ASP A 140 -6.93 14.45 -19.64
CA ASP A 140 -6.20 14.31 -20.90
C ASP A 140 -6.86 13.35 -21.89
N VAL A 141 -7.54 12.31 -21.39
CA VAL A 141 -8.25 11.34 -22.26
C VAL A 141 -9.55 11.91 -22.82
N LYS A 142 -10.22 12.83 -22.12
CA LYS A 142 -11.42 13.50 -22.65
C LYS A 142 -11.11 14.62 -23.66
N GLY A 143 -9.93 15.20 -23.60
CA GLY A 143 -9.49 16.25 -24.54
C GLY A 143 -9.16 15.74 -25.94
N ASP A 144 -8.83 14.45 -26.09
CA ASP A 144 -8.39 13.86 -27.38
C ASP A 144 -9.55 13.24 -28.19
N THR A 145 -10.75 13.13 -27.62
CA THR A 145 -11.93 12.59 -28.33
C THR A 145 -12.81 13.67 -28.99
N SER A 146 -12.38 14.96 -28.95
CA SER A 146 -13.13 16.09 -29.55
C SER A 146 -12.42 16.73 -30.76
N ARG A 147 -11.59 15.95 -31.49
CA ARG A 147 -11.03 16.37 -32.79
C ARG A 147 -11.28 15.34 -33.85
#